data_943d72ea043d2f718f6d4c295f38013c
#
_entry.id   943d72ea043d2f718f6d4c295f38013c
#
_cell.length_a   1.000
_cell.length_b   1.000
_cell.length_c   1.000
_cell.angle_alpha   90.00
_cell.angle_beta   90.00
_cell.angle_gamma   90.00
#
_symmetry.space_group_name_H-M   'P 1'
#
loop_
_entity.id
_entity.type
_entity.pdbx_description
1 polymer ?
#
loop_
_entity_poly.entity_id
_entity_poly.type
_entity_poly.pdbx_seq_one_letter_code
_entity_poly.pdbx_strand_id
1 'polypeptide(L)'
;LFWNQTGGPMVKKYKIHEGKMLEAEDGNMLFYTNIEESEKRYLIDELLIDEHTLNSSLDPDELARLEFEPQHFAFIIKAPKHHLAPEELIFRVQSIGIFLFSDKMVVVSQDPLTELFYSKIFQRVYSIKDVFFKIIYSFIIQFYYHLNVINKISDELEDNLSQAQENKYLLQLFALEKSLVYYHNAITTNQFLLEKIKFNAAKLNITGEEMELLEDILIENNQCLRQAETYSSILASLMDARASIIANNLNVLMKILNIITITIMVPTYVVSLFSMNVTIPLAERTDAFWIILFMCLFSAIAFIVIWNKIITKFK
;
A
#
# COMPACT_ATOMS: atom_id res chain seq x y z
N LEU A 1 -10.41 -22.15 -10.40
CA LEU A 1 -11.67 -22.62 -9.83
C LEU A 1 -12.64 -21.45 -9.80
N PHE A 2 -13.77 -21.59 -10.47
CA PHE A 2 -14.74 -20.58 -10.87
C PHE A 2 -15.33 -19.84 -9.65
N TRP A 3 -15.10 -18.54 -9.57
CA TRP A 3 -15.81 -17.63 -8.68
C TRP A 3 -17.13 -17.25 -9.35
N ASN A 4 -18.25 -17.73 -8.81
CA ASN A 4 -19.55 -17.20 -9.16
C ASN A 4 -19.68 -15.81 -8.51
N GLN A 5 -19.63 -14.76 -9.32
CA GLN A 5 -20.06 -13.40 -8.97
C GLN A 5 -21.58 -13.38 -8.88
N THR A 6 -22.13 -13.78 -7.75
CA THR A 6 -23.52 -13.47 -7.38
C THR A 6 -23.52 -12.92 -5.98
N GLY A 7 -23.13 -11.63 -5.86
CA GLY A 7 -23.26 -10.87 -4.62
C GLY A 7 -24.68 -10.44 -4.38
N GLY A 8 -25.57 -11.38 -4.09
CA GLY A 8 -26.83 -11.10 -3.46
C GLY A 8 -26.64 -10.99 -1.94
N PRO A 9 -27.57 -10.34 -1.22
CA PRO A 9 -27.55 -10.26 0.24
C PRO A 9 -27.56 -11.68 0.82
N MET A 10 -26.70 -11.91 1.78
CA MET A 10 -26.56 -13.27 2.35
C MET A 10 -26.42 -13.17 3.86
N VAL A 11 -27.45 -13.60 4.55
CA VAL A 11 -27.40 -13.86 6.00
C VAL A 11 -26.99 -15.31 6.22
N LYS A 12 -25.86 -15.55 6.87
CA LYS A 12 -25.47 -16.87 7.34
C LYS A 12 -25.55 -16.92 8.86
N LYS A 13 -26.17 -17.96 9.38
CA LYS A 13 -26.31 -18.17 10.81
C LYS A 13 -25.48 -19.37 11.24
N TYR A 14 -24.74 -19.20 12.33
CA TYR A 14 -23.88 -20.24 12.87
C TYR A 14 -24.17 -20.47 14.35
N LYS A 15 -23.95 -21.70 14.79
CA LYS A 15 -23.91 -22.07 16.21
C LYS A 15 -22.68 -22.89 16.54
N ILE A 16 -22.28 -22.88 17.80
CA ILE A 16 -21.21 -23.73 18.30
C ILE A 16 -21.79 -25.06 18.70
N HIS A 17 -21.28 -26.15 18.12
CA HIS A 17 -21.62 -27.51 18.47
C HIS A 17 -20.36 -28.36 18.52
N GLU A 18 -20.13 -29.04 19.65
CA GLU A 18 -18.94 -29.87 19.89
C GLU A 18 -17.61 -29.17 19.60
N GLY A 19 -17.50 -27.88 19.92
CA GLY A 19 -16.29 -27.09 19.69
C GLY A 19 -16.04 -26.68 18.23
N LYS A 20 -17.06 -26.75 17.37
CA LYS A 20 -16.99 -26.32 15.97
C LYS A 20 -18.11 -25.34 15.64
N MET A 21 -17.84 -24.45 14.70
CA MET A 21 -18.87 -23.60 14.11
C MET A 21 -19.62 -24.40 13.03
N LEU A 22 -20.94 -24.52 13.19
CA LEU A 22 -21.81 -25.17 12.21
C LEU A 22 -22.86 -24.18 11.73
N GLU A 23 -23.13 -24.16 10.43
CA GLU A 23 -24.22 -23.39 9.86
C GLU A 23 -25.56 -24.02 10.27
N ALA A 24 -26.47 -23.23 10.85
CA ALA A 24 -27.76 -23.69 11.36
C ALA A 24 -28.78 -22.55 11.35
N GLU A 25 -30.03 -22.84 11.02
CA GLU A 25 -31.11 -21.83 10.96
C GLU A 25 -31.38 -21.19 12.35
N ASP A 26 -31.18 -21.93 13.41
CA ASP A 26 -31.30 -21.50 14.81
C ASP A 26 -29.98 -20.93 15.39
N GLY A 27 -29.01 -20.62 14.53
CA GLY A 27 -27.71 -20.09 14.94
C GLY A 27 -27.81 -18.73 15.60
N ASN A 28 -27.01 -18.54 16.66
CA ASN A 28 -26.96 -17.29 17.43
C ASN A 28 -25.79 -16.36 17.02
N MET A 29 -25.06 -16.72 16.00
CA MET A 29 -24.05 -15.86 15.36
C MET A 29 -24.50 -15.57 13.93
N LEU A 30 -24.87 -14.32 13.67
CA LEU A 30 -25.44 -13.88 12.40
C LEU A 30 -24.40 -13.09 11.61
N PHE A 31 -24.12 -13.51 10.39
CA PHE A 31 -23.16 -12.85 9.50
C PHE A 31 -23.90 -12.29 8.29
N TYR A 32 -23.97 -10.96 8.24
CA TYR A 32 -24.57 -10.22 7.15
C TYR A 32 -23.49 -9.77 6.18
N THR A 33 -23.63 -10.13 4.92
CA THR A 33 -22.73 -9.68 3.85
C THR A 33 -23.50 -8.85 2.85
N ASN A 34 -23.00 -7.65 2.55
CA ASN A 34 -23.62 -6.72 1.60
C ASN A 34 -25.12 -6.49 1.89
N ILE A 35 -25.41 -5.98 3.09
CA ILE A 35 -26.77 -5.89 3.65
C ILE A 35 -27.71 -5.05 2.79
N GLU A 36 -28.95 -5.51 2.64
CA GLU A 36 -30.06 -4.78 2.02
C GLU A 36 -30.79 -3.85 2.99
N GLU A 37 -31.58 -2.92 2.47
CA GLU A 37 -32.37 -1.98 3.28
C GLU A 37 -33.39 -2.70 4.21
N SER A 38 -33.94 -3.84 3.78
CA SER A 38 -34.82 -4.66 4.62
C SER A 38 -34.09 -5.25 5.82
N GLU A 39 -32.87 -5.72 5.63
CA GLU A 39 -32.01 -6.27 6.68
C GLU A 39 -31.52 -5.16 7.62
N LYS A 40 -31.15 -3.98 7.07
CA LYS A 40 -30.80 -2.82 7.89
C LYS A 40 -31.95 -2.43 8.84
N ARG A 41 -33.18 -2.35 8.32
CA ARG A 41 -34.34 -2.07 9.17
C ARG A 41 -34.53 -3.10 10.27
N TYR A 42 -34.37 -4.37 9.96
CA TYR A 42 -34.44 -5.43 10.98
C TYR A 42 -33.38 -5.24 12.07
N LEU A 43 -32.14 -4.89 11.70
CA LEU A 43 -31.04 -4.65 12.64
C LEU A 43 -31.30 -3.41 13.51
N ILE A 44 -31.93 -2.37 12.96
CA ILE A 44 -32.24 -1.11 13.67
C ILE A 44 -33.48 -1.29 14.54
N ASP A 45 -34.60 -1.77 13.98
CA ASP A 45 -35.89 -1.77 14.64
C ASP A 45 -36.04 -2.91 15.66
N GLU A 46 -35.54 -4.12 15.32
CA GLU A 46 -35.73 -5.33 16.15
C GLU A 46 -34.53 -5.60 17.06
N LEU A 47 -33.30 -5.35 16.59
CA LEU A 47 -32.10 -5.56 17.39
C LEU A 47 -31.60 -4.29 18.08
N LEU A 48 -32.24 -3.15 17.82
CA LEU A 48 -31.94 -1.83 18.40
C LEU A 48 -30.46 -1.45 18.23
N ILE A 49 -29.91 -1.79 17.06
CA ILE A 49 -28.58 -1.32 16.68
C ILE A 49 -28.72 0.12 16.20
N ASP A 50 -27.88 1.01 16.71
CA ASP A 50 -27.89 2.41 16.31
C ASP A 50 -27.60 2.55 14.80
N GLU A 51 -28.42 3.33 14.09
CA GLU A 51 -28.31 3.51 12.63
C GLU A 51 -26.97 4.14 12.23
N HIS A 52 -26.48 5.10 12.99
CA HIS A 52 -25.20 5.73 12.72
C HIS A 52 -24.05 4.72 12.84
N THR A 53 -24.04 3.93 13.91
CA THR A 53 -23.02 2.89 14.16
C THR A 53 -23.07 1.79 13.09
N LEU A 54 -24.28 1.40 12.67
CA LEU A 54 -24.46 0.44 11.57
C LEU A 54 -23.90 0.96 10.24
N ASN A 55 -24.23 2.20 9.87
CA ASN A 55 -23.71 2.81 8.66
C ASN A 55 -22.19 3.02 8.70
N SER A 56 -21.66 3.46 9.84
CA SER A 56 -20.21 3.57 10.07
C SER A 56 -19.48 2.23 9.94
N SER A 57 -20.11 1.12 10.30
CA SER A 57 -19.53 -0.21 10.15
C SER A 57 -19.34 -0.66 8.69
N LEU A 58 -19.98 0.01 7.75
CA LEU A 58 -19.88 -0.22 6.31
C LEU A 58 -19.02 0.82 5.59
N ASP A 59 -18.62 1.89 6.29
CA ASP A 59 -17.77 2.93 5.71
C ASP A 59 -16.29 2.54 5.81
N PRO A 60 -15.57 2.36 4.69
CA PRO A 60 -14.15 2.02 4.72
C PRO A 60 -13.25 3.10 5.32
N ASP A 61 -13.72 4.35 5.40
CA ASP A 61 -12.94 5.47 5.94
C ASP A 61 -13.17 5.68 7.45
N GLU A 62 -14.15 5.01 8.05
CA GLU A 62 -14.46 5.08 9.47
C GLU A 62 -13.35 4.48 10.33
N LEU A 63 -13.08 5.06 11.51
CA LEU A 63 -12.06 4.58 12.42
C LEU A 63 -12.54 3.39 13.27
N ALA A 64 -11.61 2.49 13.61
CA ALA A 64 -11.92 1.40 14.53
C ALA A 64 -12.27 1.97 15.93
N ARG A 65 -13.40 1.50 16.51
CA ARG A 65 -13.88 1.98 17.81
C ARG A 65 -14.76 0.98 18.54
N LEU A 66 -14.88 1.16 19.84
CA LEU A 66 -15.81 0.44 20.72
C LEU A 66 -16.84 1.43 21.26
N GLU A 67 -18.11 1.08 21.12
CA GLU A 67 -19.26 1.78 21.70
C GLU A 67 -20.01 0.87 22.68
N PHE A 68 -20.55 1.49 23.73
CA PHE A 68 -21.29 0.79 24.78
C PHE A 68 -22.76 1.17 24.69
N GLU A 69 -23.56 0.27 24.14
CA GLU A 69 -24.99 0.45 24.03
C GLU A 69 -25.72 -0.26 25.18
N PRO A 70 -26.97 0.10 25.48
CA PRO A 70 -27.73 -0.52 26.59
C PRO A 70 -27.89 -2.02 26.47
N GLN A 71 -27.99 -2.56 25.25
CA GLN A 71 -28.32 -3.97 24.98
C GLN A 71 -27.15 -4.75 24.40
N HIS A 72 -26.10 -4.08 23.87
CA HIS A 72 -24.99 -4.72 23.21
C HIS A 72 -23.71 -3.87 23.27
N PHE A 73 -22.60 -4.47 22.91
CA PHE A 73 -21.36 -3.78 22.64
C PHE A 73 -21.15 -3.73 21.13
N ALA A 74 -20.88 -2.54 20.58
CA ALA A 74 -20.62 -2.35 19.18
C ALA A 74 -19.12 -2.13 18.94
N PHE A 75 -18.55 -2.93 18.07
CA PHE A 75 -17.15 -2.85 17.65
C PHE A 75 -17.09 -2.57 16.15
N ILE A 76 -16.40 -1.51 15.77
CA ILE A 76 -16.02 -1.29 14.39
C ILE A 76 -14.53 -1.62 14.29
N ILE A 77 -14.16 -2.56 13.45
CA ILE A 77 -12.79 -3.02 13.27
C ILE A 77 -12.38 -2.93 11.81
N LYS A 78 -11.10 -2.67 11.57
CA LYS A 78 -10.53 -2.66 10.23
C LYS A 78 -10.01 -4.04 9.85
N ALA A 79 -10.31 -4.44 8.62
CA ALA A 79 -9.80 -5.68 8.02
C ALA A 79 -9.28 -5.40 6.61
N PRO A 80 -8.33 -6.19 6.10
CA PRO A 80 -7.95 -6.14 4.70
C PRO A 80 -9.14 -6.49 3.82
N LYS A 81 -9.29 -5.75 2.71
CA LYS A 81 -10.27 -6.11 1.68
C LYS A 81 -9.70 -7.22 0.80
N HIS A 82 -10.54 -8.20 0.43
CA HIS A 82 -10.12 -9.23 -0.51
C HIS A 82 -9.71 -8.61 -1.85
N HIS A 83 -8.54 -8.97 -2.33
CA HIS A 83 -7.97 -8.40 -3.55
C HIS A 83 -8.46 -9.21 -4.75
N LEU A 84 -9.34 -8.62 -5.56
CA LEU A 84 -9.93 -9.28 -6.72
C LEU A 84 -9.21 -9.01 -8.05
N ALA A 85 -8.24 -8.10 -8.09
CA ALA A 85 -7.56 -7.73 -9.32
C ALA A 85 -6.04 -7.67 -9.14
N PRO A 86 -5.28 -8.63 -9.71
CA PRO A 86 -3.81 -8.61 -9.69
C PRO A 86 -3.20 -7.41 -10.43
N GLU A 87 -3.99 -6.72 -11.26
CA GLU A 87 -3.52 -5.60 -12.08
C GLU A 87 -3.46 -4.26 -11.31
N GLU A 88 -4.28 -4.10 -10.28
CA GLU A 88 -4.23 -2.95 -9.37
C GLU A 88 -3.48 -3.37 -8.10
N LEU A 89 -2.20 -3.02 -7.99
CA LEU A 89 -1.36 -3.27 -6.80
C LEU A 89 -1.78 -2.40 -5.59
N ILE A 90 -3.09 -2.12 -5.45
CA ILE A 90 -3.64 -1.33 -4.35
C ILE A 90 -4.35 -2.25 -3.38
N PHE A 91 -3.74 -2.44 -2.22
CA PHE A 91 -4.34 -3.16 -1.09
C PHE A 91 -5.22 -2.20 -0.30
N ARG A 92 -6.50 -2.48 -0.25
CA ARG A 92 -7.50 -1.65 0.43
C ARG A 92 -7.91 -2.28 1.76
N VAL A 93 -8.56 -1.47 2.59
CA VAL A 93 -9.17 -1.88 3.85
C VAL A 93 -10.67 -1.74 3.80
N GLN A 94 -11.36 -2.46 4.67
CA GLN A 94 -12.79 -2.33 4.91
C GLN A 94 -13.06 -2.20 6.41
N SER A 95 -14.20 -1.63 6.75
CA SER A 95 -14.72 -1.68 8.10
C SER A 95 -15.63 -2.89 8.26
N ILE A 96 -15.65 -3.45 9.45
CA ILE A 96 -16.51 -4.58 9.83
C ILE A 96 -17.14 -4.21 11.16
N GLY A 97 -18.48 -4.27 11.22
CA GLY A 97 -19.22 -4.11 12.44
C GLY A 97 -19.41 -5.46 13.15
N ILE A 98 -19.10 -5.50 14.44
CA ILE A 98 -19.38 -6.66 15.28
C ILE A 98 -20.20 -6.17 16.48
N PHE A 99 -21.45 -6.64 16.58
CA PHE A 99 -22.37 -6.29 17.66
C PHE A 99 -22.52 -7.49 18.57
N LEU A 100 -22.00 -7.38 19.79
CA LEU A 100 -21.96 -8.46 20.76
C LEU A 100 -23.07 -8.24 21.80
N PHE A 101 -24.07 -9.08 21.76
CA PHE A 101 -25.16 -9.18 22.75
C PHE A 101 -24.81 -10.20 23.84
N SER A 102 -25.68 -10.36 24.83
CA SER A 102 -25.49 -11.33 25.90
C SER A 102 -25.53 -12.78 25.41
N ASP A 103 -26.35 -13.09 24.41
CA ASP A 103 -26.69 -14.43 23.92
C ASP A 103 -26.41 -14.65 22.44
N LYS A 104 -26.09 -13.58 21.69
CA LYS A 104 -25.87 -13.62 20.25
C LYS A 104 -24.80 -12.64 19.82
N MET A 105 -24.27 -12.85 18.62
CA MET A 105 -23.35 -11.94 17.93
C MET A 105 -23.85 -11.66 16.51
N VAL A 106 -23.81 -10.39 16.11
CA VAL A 106 -24.12 -9.95 14.74
C VAL A 106 -22.85 -9.37 14.12
N VAL A 107 -22.48 -9.85 12.96
CA VAL A 107 -21.34 -9.36 12.19
C VAL A 107 -21.84 -8.82 10.86
N VAL A 108 -21.43 -7.61 10.53
CA VAL A 108 -21.81 -6.90 9.29
C VAL A 108 -20.57 -6.54 8.51
N SER A 109 -20.51 -6.96 7.25
CA SER A 109 -19.36 -6.73 6.37
C SER A 109 -19.79 -6.47 4.92
N GLN A 110 -18.93 -5.82 4.12
CA GLN A 110 -19.12 -5.72 2.68
C GLN A 110 -18.75 -7.01 1.96
N ASP A 111 -17.62 -7.63 2.35
CA ASP A 111 -17.13 -8.88 1.76
C ASP A 111 -17.49 -10.10 2.64
N PRO A 112 -17.69 -11.30 2.04
CA PRO A 112 -17.98 -12.51 2.79
C PRO A 112 -16.82 -12.89 3.73
N LEU A 113 -17.14 -13.17 4.99
CA LEU A 113 -16.16 -13.62 6.00
C LEU A 113 -16.11 -15.15 6.15
N THR A 114 -16.89 -15.89 5.40
CA THR A 114 -17.04 -17.34 5.56
C THR A 114 -15.75 -18.13 5.35
N GLU A 115 -14.81 -17.62 4.58
CA GLU A 115 -13.51 -18.25 4.35
C GLU A 115 -12.65 -18.30 5.62
N LEU A 116 -12.84 -17.36 6.55
CA LEU A 116 -12.11 -17.33 7.83
C LEU A 116 -12.33 -18.62 8.62
N PHE A 117 -13.55 -19.18 8.57
CA PHE A 117 -13.94 -20.33 9.37
C PHE A 117 -13.28 -21.64 8.94
N TYR A 118 -12.72 -21.71 7.73
CA TYR A 118 -11.94 -22.87 7.28
C TYR A 118 -10.49 -22.85 7.79
N SER A 119 -10.08 -21.76 8.44
CA SER A 119 -8.73 -21.66 8.99
C SER A 119 -8.55 -22.55 10.23
N LYS A 120 -7.29 -22.91 10.52
CA LYS A 120 -6.95 -23.72 11.70
C LYS A 120 -7.36 -23.05 13.02
N ILE A 121 -7.50 -21.72 13.04
CA ILE A 121 -7.89 -20.91 14.20
C ILE A 121 -9.29 -21.29 14.70
N PHE A 122 -10.20 -21.64 13.77
CA PHE A 122 -11.60 -21.99 14.08
C PHE A 122 -11.84 -23.50 14.25
N GLN A 123 -10.80 -24.33 14.28
CA GLN A 123 -10.95 -25.78 14.49
C GLN A 123 -11.53 -26.15 15.87
N ARG A 124 -11.32 -25.30 16.87
CA ARG A 124 -11.93 -25.43 18.21
C ARG A 124 -12.42 -24.07 18.67
N VAL A 125 -13.69 -23.97 18.99
CA VAL A 125 -14.35 -22.76 19.49
C VAL A 125 -15.18 -23.09 20.72
N TYR A 126 -15.11 -22.23 21.73
CA TYR A 126 -15.71 -22.52 23.03
C TYR A 126 -16.88 -21.59 23.38
N SER A 127 -16.84 -20.36 22.94
CA SER A 127 -17.84 -19.34 23.25
C SER A 127 -18.01 -18.34 22.09
N ILE A 128 -19.07 -17.54 22.12
CA ILE A 128 -19.28 -16.43 21.18
C ILE A 128 -18.12 -15.44 21.27
N LYS A 129 -17.60 -15.17 22.46
CA LYS A 129 -16.46 -14.27 22.67
C LYS A 129 -15.16 -14.85 22.13
N ASP A 130 -14.97 -16.17 22.26
CA ASP A 130 -13.83 -16.85 21.65
C ASP A 130 -13.88 -16.70 20.11
N VAL A 131 -15.06 -16.86 19.49
CA VAL A 131 -15.25 -16.58 18.06
C VAL A 131 -14.96 -15.12 17.72
N PHE A 132 -15.45 -14.18 18.54
CA PHE A 132 -15.17 -12.75 18.38
C PHE A 132 -13.66 -12.44 18.33
N PHE A 133 -12.91 -12.92 19.32
CA PHE A 133 -11.45 -12.70 19.33
C PHE A 133 -10.73 -13.41 18.18
N LYS A 134 -11.17 -14.61 17.80
CA LYS A 134 -10.60 -15.33 16.65
C LYS A 134 -10.86 -14.65 15.32
N ILE A 135 -12.00 -13.98 15.16
CA ILE A 135 -12.26 -13.13 13.98
C ILE A 135 -11.26 -11.98 13.94
N ILE A 136 -11.08 -11.27 15.05
CA ILE A 136 -10.09 -10.17 15.14
C ILE A 136 -8.68 -10.67 14.83
N TYR A 137 -8.27 -11.78 15.46
CA TYR A 137 -6.98 -12.40 15.23
C TYR A 137 -6.75 -12.76 13.76
N SER A 138 -7.80 -13.29 13.11
CA SER A 138 -7.73 -13.63 11.68
C SER A 138 -7.48 -12.40 10.78
N PHE A 139 -8.06 -11.24 11.12
CA PHE A 139 -7.81 -10.00 10.37
C PHE A 139 -6.37 -9.54 10.53
N ILE A 140 -5.79 -9.66 11.70
CA ILE A 140 -4.39 -9.30 11.95
C ILE A 140 -3.45 -10.22 11.16
N ILE A 141 -3.70 -11.53 11.15
CA ILE A 141 -2.94 -12.48 10.35
C ILE A 141 -3.06 -12.17 8.84
N GLN A 142 -4.23 -11.73 8.37
CA GLN A 142 -4.38 -11.29 6.97
C GLN A 142 -3.57 -10.01 6.68
N PHE A 143 -3.57 -9.03 7.59
CA PHE A 143 -2.69 -7.86 7.44
C PHE A 143 -1.22 -8.26 7.35
N TYR A 144 -0.76 -9.15 8.24
CA TYR A 144 0.61 -9.67 8.23
C TYR A 144 0.95 -10.35 6.89
N TYR A 145 0.04 -11.21 6.40
CA TYR A 145 0.22 -11.87 5.10
C TYR A 145 0.33 -10.87 3.95
N HIS A 146 -0.58 -9.90 3.89
CA HIS A 146 -0.58 -8.88 2.84
C HIS A 146 0.66 -7.97 2.90
N LEU A 147 1.13 -7.60 4.09
CA LEU A 147 2.38 -6.85 4.26
C LEU A 147 3.57 -7.61 3.68
N ASN A 148 3.65 -8.91 3.91
CA ASN A 148 4.71 -9.75 3.32
C ASN A 148 4.60 -9.83 1.79
N VAL A 149 3.38 -9.87 1.25
CA VAL A 149 3.15 -9.83 -0.21
C VAL A 149 3.58 -8.48 -0.79
N ILE A 150 3.21 -7.37 -0.14
CA ILE A 150 3.62 -6.02 -0.54
C ILE A 150 5.14 -5.91 -0.56
N ASN A 151 5.82 -6.39 0.49
CA ASN A 151 7.28 -6.37 0.54
C ASN A 151 7.90 -7.16 -0.62
N LYS A 152 7.41 -8.37 -0.86
CA LYS A 152 7.91 -9.20 -1.97
C LYS A 152 7.73 -8.53 -3.33
N ILE A 153 6.57 -7.92 -3.58
CA ILE A 153 6.33 -7.17 -4.82
C ILE A 153 7.25 -5.95 -4.91
N SER A 154 7.51 -5.27 -3.79
CA SER A 154 8.45 -4.14 -3.75
C SER A 154 9.87 -4.56 -4.14
N ASP A 155 10.35 -5.69 -3.62
CA ASP A 155 11.68 -6.25 -3.96
C ASP A 155 11.75 -6.62 -5.46
N GLU A 156 10.70 -7.26 -6.01
CA GLU A 156 10.62 -7.60 -7.44
C GLU A 156 10.61 -6.34 -8.33
N LEU A 157 9.93 -5.26 -7.90
CA LEU A 157 9.91 -4.00 -8.61
C LEU A 157 11.27 -3.28 -8.55
N GLU A 158 11.98 -3.36 -7.43
CA GLU A 158 13.32 -2.81 -7.26
C GLU A 158 14.29 -3.44 -8.26
N ASP A 159 14.31 -4.77 -8.36
CA ASP A 159 15.15 -5.51 -9.31
C ASP A 159 14.86 -5.11 -10.77
N ASN A 160 13.59 -4.99 -11.13
CA ASN A 160 13.18 -4.57 -12.48
C ASN A 160 13.53 -3.11 -12.79
N LEU A 161 13.48 -2.22 -11.78
CA LEU A 161 13.85 -0.81 -11.93
C LEU A 161 15.33 -0.61 -12.28
N SER A 162 16.21 -1.53 -11.89
CA SER A 162 17.64 -1.49 -12.23
C SER A 162 17.88 -1.73 -13.71
N GLN A 163 16.97 -2.42 -14.40
CA GLN A 163 17.12 -2.85 -15.81
C GLN A 163 16.29 -2.04 -16.81
N ALA A 164 15.17 -1.43 -16.39
CA ALA A 164 14.25 -0.73 -17.28
C ALA A 164 13.99 0.72 -16.84
N GLN A 165 13.96 1.65 -17.82
CA GLN A 165 13.63 3.07 -17.58
C GLN A 165 12.12 3.36 -17.65
N GLU A 166 11.26 2.39 -17.31
CA GLU A 166 9.82 2.53 -17.50
C GLU A 166 9.14 3.21 -16.31
N ASN A 167 8.38 4.27 -16.57
CA ASN A 167 7.56 4.97 -15.57
C ASN A 167 6.49 4.07 -14.92
N LYS A 168 6.14 2.95 -15.56
CA LYS A 168 5.17 1.98 -15.05
C LYS A 168 5.54 1.44 -13.67
N TYR A 169 6.81 1.10 -13.46
CA TYR A 169 7.28 0.58 -12.17
C TYR A 169 7.18 1.62 -11.04
N LEU A 170 7.43 2.90 -11.36
CA LEU A 170 7.24 3.97 -10.38
C LEU A 170 5.78 4.11 -9.96
N LEU A 171 4.84 4.02 -10.90
CA LEU A 171 3.41 4.06 -10.58
C LEU A 171 2.98 2.87 -9.71
N GLN A 172 3.57 1.69 -9.92
CA GLN A 172 3.33 0.52 -9.09
C GLN A 172 3.89 0.69 -7.67
N LEU A 173 5.08 1.28 -7.51
CA LEU A 173 5.62 1.61 -6.19
C LEU A 173 4.75 2.62 -5.45
N PHE A 174 4.22 3.65 -6.12
CA PHE A 174 3.24 4.58 -5.54
C PHE A 174 1.96 3.88 -5.08
N ALA A 175 1.47 2.90 -5.85
CA ALA A 175 0.30 2.12 -5.47
C ALA A 175 0.56 1.29 -4.19
N LEU A 176 1.75 0.70 -4.06
CA LEU A 176 2.16 -0.02 -2.85
C LEU A 176 2.34 0.92 -1.66
N GLU A 177 2.95 2.09 -1.84
CA GLU A 177 3.08 3.11 -0.79
C GLU A 177 1.71 3.54 -0.26
N LYS A 178 0.77 3.85 -1.17
CA LYS A 178 -0.60 4.17 -0.80
C LYS A 178 -1.27 3.04 -0.01
N SER A 179 -1.03 1.79 -0.39
CA SER A 179 -1.53 0.61 0.32
C SER A 179 -0.97 0.51 1.74
N LEU A 180 0.34 0.77 1.91
CA LEU A 180 0.98 0.77 3.23
C LEU A 180 0.43 1.87 4.13
N VAL A 181 0.12 3.05 3.58
CA VAL A 181 -0.53 4.13 4.36
C VAL A 181 -1.91 3.71 4.85
N TYR A 182 -2.73 3.07 3.99
CA TYR A 182 -4.03 2.55 4.42
C TYR A 182 -3.90 1.47 5.50
N TYR A 183 -2.94 0.55 5.34
CA TYR A 183 -2.71 -0.53 6.31
C TYR A 183 -2.18 0.01 7.63
N HIS A 184 -1.20 0.92 7.60
CA HIS A 184 -0.69 1.57 8.81
C HIS A 184 -1.82 2.25 9.60
N ASN A 185 -2.66 3.03 8.92
CA ASN A 185 -3.80 3.70 9.57
C ASN A 185 -4.80 2.68 10.15
N ALA A 186 -5.17 1.64 9.40
CA ALA A 186 -6.09 0.60 9.84
C ALA A 186 -5.57 -0.16 11.06
N ILE A 187 -4.31 -0.60 11.03
CA ILE A 187 -3.67 -1.36 12.11
C ILE A 187 -3.51 -0.47 13.36
N THR A 188 -3.18 0.82 13.17
CA THR A 188 -3.08 1.79 14.28
C THR A 188 -4.43 2.00 14.96
N THR A 189 -5.51 2.17 14.20
CA THR A 189 -6.84 2.34 14.80
C THR A 189 -7.33 1.06 15.46
N ASN A 190 -7.00 -0.12 14.91
CA ASN A 190 -7.25 -1.40 15.57
C ASN A 190 -6.47 -1.52 16.89
N GLN A 191 -5.23 -1.01 16.96
CA GLN A 191 -4.45 -1.01 18.20
C GLN A 191 -5.19 -0.24 19.31
N PHE A 192 -5.69 0.97 19.02
CA PHE A 192 -6.47 1.74 19.98
C PHE A 192 -7.78 1.04 20.40
N LEU A 193 -8.45 0.37 19.47
CA LEU A 193 -9.63 -0.43 19.77
C LEU A 193 -9.28 -1.57 20.74
N LEU A 194 -8.24 -2.35 20.48
CA LEU A 194 -7.79 -3.47 21.30
C LEU A 194 -7.39 -3.03 22.71
N GLU A 195 -6.67 -1.91 22.82
CA GLU A 195 -6.32 -1.31 24.11
C GLU A 195 -7.57 -0.88 24.88
N LYS A 196 -8.56 -0.29 24.21
CA LYS A 196 -9.85 0.08 24.81
C LYS A 196 -10.63 -1.16 25.27
N ILE A 197 -10.59 -2.26 24.52
CA ILE A 197 -11.16 -3.54 24.92
C ILE A 197 -10.47 -4.04 26.20
N LYS A 198 -9.12 -4.06 26.24
CA LYS A 198 -8.33 -4.48 27.41
C LYS A 198 -8.64 -3.62 28.63
N PHE A 199 -8.70 -2.31 28.48
CA PHE A 199 -9.05 -1.40 29.57
C PHE A 199 -10.44 -1.62 30.13
N ASN A 200 -11.39 -2.02 29.29
CA ASN A 200 -12.79 -2.29 29.68
C ASN A 200 -13.09 -3.79 29.89
N ALA A 201 -12.09 -4.64 30.06
CA ALA A 201 -12.25 -6.10 30.13
C ALA A 201 -13.25 -6.55 31.19
N ALA A 202 -13.25 -5.91 32.36
CA ALA A 202 -14.22 -6.20 33.43
C ALA A 202 -15.68 -5.91 33.00
N LYS A 203 -15.91 -4.80 32.28
CA LYS A 203 -17.24 -4.42 31.78
C LYS A 203 -17.72 -5.36 30.67
N LEU A 204 -16.78 -5.88 29.87
CA LEU A 204 -17.03 -6.83 28.79
C LEU A 204 -17.13 -8.29 29.31
N ASN A 205 -16.93 -8.52 30.63
CA ASN A 205 -16.86 -9.83 31.24
C ASN A 205 -15.89 -10.78 30.50
N ILE A 206 -14.67 -10.29 30.22
CA ILE A 206 -13.62 -11.08 29.57
C ILE A 206 -13.01 -12.02 30.60
N THR A 207 -12.95 -13.32 30.29
CA THR A 207 -12.38 -14.38 31.17
C THR A 207 -10.86 -14.41 31.08
N GLY A 208 -10.19 -15.21 31.94
CA GLY A 208 -8.74 -15.35 31.95
C GLY A 208 -8.18 -15.84 30.59
N GLU A 209 -8.80 -16.87 29.99
CA GLU A 209 -8.41 -17.42 28.69
C GLU A 209 -8.62 -16.41 27.55
N GLU A 210 -9.75 -15.67 27.59
CA GLU A 210 -10.04 -14.61 26.62
C GLU A 210 -9.06 -13.43 26.78
N MET A 211 -8.58 -13.17 28.01
CA MET A 211 -7.57 -12.13 28.26
C MET A 211 -6.21 -12.51 27.68
N GLU A 212 -5.78 -13.77 27.82
CA GLU A 212 -4.53 -14.26 27.19
C GLU A 212 -4.60 -14.12 25.67
N LEU A 213 -5.73 -14.51 25.06
CA LEU A 213 -5.93 -14.36 23.62
C LEU A 213 -5.91 -12.89 23.19
N LEU A 214 -6.52 -11.98 23.98
CA LEU A 214 -6.48 -10.54 23.71
C LEU A 214 -5.06 -9.98 23.80
N GLU A 215 -4.24 -10.46 24.74
CA GLU A 215 -2.84 -10.05 24.87
C GLU A 215 -2.00 -10.52 23.67
N ASP A 216 -2.20 -11.75 23.22
CA ASP A 216 -1.56 -12.26 22.01
C ASP A 216 -1.97 -11.44 20.78
N ILE A 217 -3.26 -11.11 20.64
CA ILE A 217 -3.78 -10.26 19.57
C ILE A 217 -3.12 -8.87 19.58
N LEU A 218 -2.95 -8.27 20.76
CA LEU A 218 -2.27 -6.97 20.93
C LEU A 218 -0.81 -7.02 20.50
N ILE A 219 -0.10 -8.09 20.86
CA ILE A 219 1.31 -8.30 20.49
C ILE A 219 1.43 -8.42 18.96
N GLU A 220 0.61 -9.28 18.35
CA GLU A 220 0.62 -9.50 16.90
C GLU A 220 0.24 -8.24 16.12
N ASN A 221 -0.77 -7.49 16.59
CA ASN A 221 -1.15 -6.22 15.96
C ASN A 221 -0.03 -5.19 16.05
N ASN A 222 0.67 -5.10 17.19
CA ASN A 222 1.82 -4.21 17.34
C ASN A 222 2.99 -4.62 16.42
N GLN A 223 3.22 -5.92 16.26
CA GLN A 223 4.22 -6.43 15.32
C GLN A 223 3.86 -6.06 13.87
N CYS A 224 2.59 -6.25 13.47
CA CYS A 224 2.07 -5.82 12.19
C CYS A 224 2.27 -4.32 11.95
N LEU A 225 1.98 -3.50 12.97
CA LEU A 225 2.16 -2.04 12.89
C LEU A 225 3.61 -1.67 12.59
N ARG A 226 4.55 -2.22 13.37
CA ARG A 226 6.00 -1.97 13.17
C ARG A 226 6.47 -2.44 11.79
N GLN A 227 5.92 -3.53 11.29
CA GLN A 227 6.26 -4.04 9.96
C GLN A 227 5.75 -3.10 8.86
N ALA A 228 4.51 -2.58 8.98
CA ALA A 228 3.97 -1.60 8.07
C ALA A 228 4.79 -0.30 8.04
N GLU A 229 5.20 0.20 9.21
CA GLU A 229 6.10 1.37 9.33
C GLU A 229 7.46 1.13 8.65
N THR A 230 8.05 -0.04 8.89
CA THR A 230 9.34 -0.40 8.31
C THR A 230 9.26 -0.47 6.78
N TYR A 231 8.27 -1.16 6.24
CA TYR A 231 8.10 -1.28 4.79
C TYR A 231 7.77 0.05 4.13
N SER A 232 6.96 0.91 4.77
CA SER A 232 6.69 2.26 4.29
C SER A 232 7.98 3.10 4.22
N SER A 233 8.83 3.03 5.25
CA SER A 233 10.10 3.74 5.28
C SER A 233 11.09 3.25 4.22
N ILE A 234 11.16 1.93 4.00
CA ILE A 234 11.99 1.33 2.95
C ILE A 234 11.52 1.82 1.58
N LEU A 235 10.21 1.74 1.32
CA LEU A 235 9.64 2.12 0.03
C LEU A 235 9.85 3.61 -0.27
N ALA A 236 9.63 4.50 0.70
CA ALA A 236 9.92 5.92 0.57
C ALA A 236 11.41 6.17 0.24
N SER A 237 12.31 5.47 0.93
CA SER A 237 13.76 5.57 0.68
C SER A 237 14.15 5.08 -0.73
N LEU A 238 13.52 4.03 -1.23
CA LEU A 238 13.70 3.55 -2.60
C LEU A 238 13.26 4.58 -3.64
N MET A 239 12.13 5.24 -3.40
CA MET A 239 11.61 6.28 -4.28
C MET A 239 12.54 7.51 -4.32
N ASP A 240 13.06 7.94 -3.18
CA ASP A 240 14.02 9.04 -3.08
C ASP A 240 15.36 8.71 -3.77
N ALA A 241 15.86 7.50 -3.56
CA ALA A 241 17.07 7.02 -4.24
C ALA A 241 16.87 7.01 -5.77
N ARG A 242 15.69 6.58 -6.23
CA ARG A 242 15.36 6.56 -7.66
C ARG A 242 15.28 7.96 -8.26
N ALA A 243 14.63 8.90 -7.57
CA ALA A 243 14.59 10.31 -8.00
C ALA A 243 16.01 10.89 -8.13
N SER A 244 16.90 10.56 -7.19
CA SER A 244 18.32 10.96 -7.24
C SER A 244 19.06 10.36 -8.44
N ILE A 245 18.84 9.08 -8.76
CA ILE A 245 19.43 8.42 -9.94
C ILE A 245 18.96 9.09 -11.23
N ILE A 246 17.67 9.38 -11.35
CA ILE A 246 17.10 10.07 -12.52
C ILE A 246 17.73 11.46 -12.67
N ALA A 247 17.82 12.23 -11.58
CA ALA A 247 18.46 13.54 -11.61
C ALA A 247 19.95 13.47 -12.03
N ASN A 248 20.68 12.47 -11.54
CA ASN A 248 22.07 12.25 -11.95
C ASN A 248 22.18 11.88 -13.43
N ASN A 249 21.29 11.02 -13.95
CA ASN A 249 21.28 10.66 -15.37
C ASN A 249 20.99 11.87 -16.27
N LEU A 250 20.06 12.75 -15.87
CA LEU A 250 19.80 14.02 -16.57
C LEU A 250 21.05 14.92 -16.58
N ASN A 251 21.77 15.02 -15.46
CA ASN A 251 23.02 15.78 -15.39
C ASN A 251 24.10 15.23 -16.35
N VAL A 252 24.20 13.89 -16.46
CA VAL A 252 25.12 13.25 -17.42
C VAL A 252 24.71 13.58 -18.87
N LEU A 253 23.43 13.48 -19.20
CA LEU A 253 22.91 13.83 -20.53
C LEU A 253 23.18 15.32 -20.87
N MET A 254 22.94 16.22 -19.91
CA MET A 254 23.24 17.64 -20.07
C MET A 254 24.74 17.90 -20.29
N LYS A 255 25.62 17.20 -19.58
CA LYS A 255 27.08 17.28 -19.84
C LYS A 255 27.43 16.83 -21.24
N ILE A 256 26.87 15.72 -21.73
CA ILE A 256 27.11 15.22 -23.08
C ILE A 256 26.64 16.25 -24.13
N LEU A 257 25.41 16.77 -23.94
CA LEU A 257 24.86 17.79 -24.85
C LEU A 257 25.74 19.05 -24.91
N ASN A 258 26.21 19.54 -23.76
CA ASN A 258 27.11 20.69 -23.68
C ASN A 258 28.43 20.43 -24.40
N ILE A 259 29.02 19.23 -24.25
CA ILE A 259 30.24 18.84 -24.94
C ILE A 259 30.03 18.87 -26.45
N ILE A 260 28.95 18.28 -26.96
CA ILE A 260 28.61 18.27 -28.39
C ILE A 260 28.45 19.70 -28.90
N THR A 261 27.71 20.54 -28.19
CA THR A 261 27.44 21.92 -28.54
C THR A 261 28.74 22.72 -28.65
N ILE A 262 29.61 22.66 -27.63
CA ILE A 262 30.87 23.41 -27.64
C ILE A 262 31.82 22.87 -28.74
N THR A 263 31.84 21.54 -28.96
CA THR A 263 32.66 20.92 -30.01
C THR A 263 32.27 21.43 -31.40
N ILE A 264 30.99 21.77 -31.63
CA ILE A 264 30.50 22.38 -32.87
C ILE A 264 30.77 23.90 -32.89
N MET A 265 30.57 24.58 -31.74
CA MET A 265 30.72 26.03 -31.66
C MET A 265 32.17 26.52 -31.88
N VAL A 266 33.17 25.76 -31.39
CA VAL A 266 34.58 26.17 -31.51
C VAL A 266 35.03 26.28 -32.97
N PRO A 267 34.85 25.28 -33.85
CA PRO A 267 35.13 25.43 -35.29
C PRO A 267 34.26 26.48 -35.95
N THR A 268 32.97 26.59 -35.59
CA THR A 268 32.05 27.60 -36.15
C THR A 268 32.57 29.03 -35.87
N TYR A 269 33.09 29.27 -34.67
CA TYR A 269 33.71 30.54 -34.33
C TYR A 269 34.92 30.85 -35.24
N VAL A 270 35.78 29.85 -35.51
CA VAL A 270 36.92 30.00 -36.42
C VAL A 270 36.44 30.39 -37.82
N VAL A 271 35.46 29.68 -38.38
CA VAL A 271 34.90 30.00 -39.71
C VAL A 271 34.27 31.40 -39.73
N SER A 272 33.55 31.78 -38.68
CA SER A 272 32.92 33.08 -38.56
C SER A 272 33.91 34.24 -38.58
N LEU A 273 35.10 34.10 -38.00
CA LEU A 273 36.18 35.12 -38.08
C LEU A 273 36.62 35.34 -39.48
N PHE A 274 36.70 34.32 -40.34
CA PHE A 274 37.12 34.42 -41.73
C PHE A 274 35.98 34.80 -42.70
N SER A 275 34.75 34.89 -42.24
CA SER A 275 33.59 35.32 -43.02
C SER A 275 33.22 36.81 -42.83
N MET A 276 34.04 37.58 -42.13
CA MET A 276 33.78 38.98 -41.86
C MET A 276 34.04 39.83 -43.13
N ASN A 277 33.24 40.90 -43.31
CA ASN A 277 33.39 41.88 -44.48
C ASN A 277 34.48 42.91 -44.21
N VAL A 278 35.66 42.47 -43.77
CA VAL A 278 36.87 43.30 -43.57
C VAL A 278 38.05 42.63 -44.24
N THR A 279 39.13 43.35 -44.47
CA THR A 279 40.38 42.77 -45.01
C THR A 279 40.95 41.76 -43.98
N ILE A 280 40.84 40.46 -44.31
CA ILE A 280 41.30 39.38 -43.47
C ILE A 280 42.63 38.82 -43.96
N PRO A 281 43.54 38.37 -43.08
CA PRO A 281 44.73 37.64 -43.45
C PRO A 281 44.35 36.39 -44.25
N LEU A 282 45.09 36.03 -45.27
CA LEU A 282 44.87 34.88 -46.15
C LEU A 282 43.85 35.13 -47.33
N ALA A 283 43.19 36.29 -47.46
CA ALA A 283 42.13 36.50 -48.43
C ALA A 283 42.62 36.35 -49.87
N GLU A 284 43.90 36.66 -50.19
CA GLU A 284 44.49 36.58 -51.53
C GLU A 284 45.13 35.20 -51.84
N ARG A 285 45.12 34.26 -50.90
CA ARG A 285 45.76 32.94 -51.08
C ARG A 285 44.81 31.92 -51.69
N THR A 286 45.27 31.22 -52.70
CA THR A 286 44.48 30.14 -53.35
C THR A 286 44.25 28.88 -52.45
N ASP A 287 45.11 28.69 -51.49
CA ASP A 287 45.07 27.59 -50.53
C ASP A 287 44.37 27.96 -49.21
N ALA A 288 43.82 29.17 -49.07
CA ALA A 288 43.17 29.68 -47.87
C ALA A 288 42.07 28.76 -47.38
N PHE A 289 41.24 28.15 -48.22
CA PHE A 289 40.20 27.21 -47.89
C PHE A 289 40.75 26.01 -47.08
N TRP A 290 41.80 25.39 -47.53
CA TRP A 290 42.39 24.22 -46.84
C TRP A 290 43.05 24.59 -45.52
N ILE A 291 43.64 25.77 -45.42
CA ILE A 291 44.24 26.29 -44.19
C ILE A 291 43.14 26.50 -43.12
N ILE A 292 42.02 27.13 -43.48
CA ILE A 292 40.90 27.39 -42.57
C ILE A 292 40.26 26.07 -42.15
N LEU A 293 40.05 25.13 -43.09
CA LEU A 293 39.52 23.81 -42.79
C LEU A 293 40.39 23.05 -41.76
N PHE A 294 41.73 23.13 -41.97
CA PHE A 294 42.67 22.50 -41.03
C PHE A 294 42.62 23.15 -39.64
N MET A 295 42.52 24.49 -39.58
CA MET A 295 42.35 25.21 -38.29
C MET A 295 41.06 24.83 -37.56
N CYS A 296 39.97 24.64 -38.29
CA CYS A 296 38.70 24.17 -37.69
C CYS A 296 38.83 22.78 -37.11
N LEU A 297 39.41 21.82 -37.86
CA LEU A 297 39.62 20.46 -37.36
C LEU A 297 40.56 20.44 -36.16
N PHE A 298 41.66 21.20 -36.24
CA PHE A 298 42.60 21.29 -35.12
C PHE A 298 41.96 21.88 -33.87
N SER A 299 41.14 22.93 -34.00
CA SER A 299 40.44 23.55 -32.88
C SER A 299 39.44 22.58 -32.20
N ALA A 300 38.71 21.78 -32.98
CA ALA A 300 37.81 20.77 -32.46
C ALA A 300 38.56 19.66 -31.69
N ILE A 301 39.66 19.15 -32.28
CA ILE A 301 40.48 18.11 -31.62
C ILE A 301 41.13 18.65 -30.35
N ALA A 302 41.67 19.87 -30.38
CA ALA A 302 42.30 20.53 -29.24
C ALA A 302 41.26 20.67 -28.07
N PHE A 303 40.06 21.09 -28.41
CA PHE A 303 38.98 21.17 -27.39
C PHE A 303 38.71 19.81 -26.75
N ILE A 304 38.50 18.73 -27.53
CA ILE A 304 38.24 17.40 -27.04
C ILE A 304 39.38 16.89 -26.12
N VAL A 305 40.63 17.12 -26.51
CA VAL A 305 41.82 16.71 -25.72
C VAL A 305 41.89 17.48 -24.40
N ILE A 306 41.68 18.80 -24.42
CA ILE A 306 41.66 19.64 -23.21
C ILE A 306 40.53 19.21 -22.30
N TRP A 307 39.35 18.98 -22.85
CA TRP A 307 38.19 18.54 -22.09
C TRP A 307 38.41 17.18 -21.37
N ASN A 308 38.94 16.19 -22.10
CA ASN A 308 39.27 14.90 -21.52
C ASN A 308 40.30 15.01 -20.37
N LYS A 309 41.28 15.92 -20.51
CA LYS A 309 42.30 16.16 -19.50
C LYS A 309 41.74 16.85 -18.25
N ILE A 310 40.72 17.70 -18.42
CA ILE A 310 40.02 18.35 -17.33
C ILE A 310 39.16 17.32 -16.57
N ILE A 311 38.37 16.49 -17.28
CA ILE A 311 37.53 15.48 -16.63
C ILE A 311 38.35 14.48 -15.83
N THR A 312 39.48 14.01 -16.37
CA THR A 312 40.37 13.06 -15.67
C THR A 312 40.99 13.64 -14.40
N LYS A 313 41.07 14.97 -14.28
CA LYS A 313 41.60 15.63 -13.08
C LYS A 313 40.55 15.83 -11.99
N PHE A 314 39.23 15.75 -12.34
CA PHE A 314 38.10 15.89 -11.39
C PHE A 314 37.39 14.55 -11.07
N LYS A 315 37.91 13.44 -11.54
CA LYS A 315 37.55 12.09 -11.17
C LYS A 315 38.52 11.57 -10.09
#